data_24e68f7a76314426d7d7a2909612f8ba
#
_entry.id   24e68f7a76314426d7d7a2909612f8ba
#
_cell.length_a   1.000
_cell.length_b   1.000
_cell.length_c   1.000
_cell.angle_alpha   90.00
_cell.angle_beta   90.00
_cell.angle_gamma   90.00
#
_symmetry.space_group_name_H-M   'P 1'
#
loop_
_entity.id
_entity.type
_entity.pdbx_description
1 polymer ?
#
loop_
_entity_poly.entity_id
_entity_poly.type
_entity_poly.pdbx_seq_one_letter_code
_entity_poly.pdbx_strand_id
1 'polypeptide(L)'
;ESLKKGIDLATEEGPFELLTTVPSRPFFPRGFYWDEGFNLIPILEYDADLSLEILKSWFALIDEDGWIAREQILGPEARSKVPKEFVTQYPHYANPPTLMLLLTGILEKFKAAQNDLSEEAFYNQQMEEEFEFEAGVGVAKSIFDNPSLLGTTHWKSPELLTSYLKEIYPELKLHYEWFRRTQKGSIRDWDREAFSPREGYRWRGRTPSHCLTSGLDDYPRADIPHTGELHVDLISWIGMMTRSMKQLAEFLDYKEDAEDFEEIETAIVRNIADLHWNPDEKAYCDLTVNEFGESEFACHKGYVSLFPFLLKLIPIEDTTEKLMPILELLSNPDELWTEYGIRSLSKSDKYYGTKENYWRGPIWMNINYMIVKSLQYYGEHPEATLEFRLEAARIYKALRVNLVNNVHKSWEETGFAWEQYNAETGKGQGVKHFLGWTSLTVMIMALPETIHRKFNGSPASVIPFVIIEPYACKLSLRAR
;
A
#
# COMPACT_ATOMS: atom_id res chain seq x y z
N GLU A 1 -1.86 -17.86 -27.14
CA GLU A 1 -1.85 -17.77 -28.62
C GLU A 1 -3.07 -17.03 -29.19
N SER A 2 -4.25 -17.14 -28.61
CA SER A 2 -5.45 -16.34 -29.02
C SER A 2 -5.31 -14.84 -28.78
N LEU A 3 -4.50 -14.43 -27.82
CA LEU A 3 -4.24 -13.03 -27.49
C LEU A 3 -3.29 -12.32 -28.46
N LYS A 4 -2.38 -13.05 -29.12
CA LYS A 4 -1.55 -12.46 -30.16
C LYS A 4 -2.35 -11.96 -31.37
N LYS A 5 -3.51 -12.55 -31.65
CA LYS A 5 -4.41 -12.09 -32.72
C LYS A 5 -5.19 -10.83 -32.37
N GLY A 6 -5.35 -10.51 -31.09
CA GLY A 6 -6.01 -9.27 -30.63
C GLY A 6 -5.12 -8.04 -30.63
N ILE A 7 -3.78 -8.23 -30.61
CA ILE A 7 -2.81 -7.11 -30.56
C ILE A 7 -2.86 -6.22 -31.81
N ASP A 8 -3.19 -6.78 -32.97
CA ASP A 8 -3.32 -6.04 -34.24
C ASP A 8 -4.62 -5.20 -34.32
N LEU A 9 -5.49 -5.28 -33.29
CA LEU A 9 -6.80 -4.62 -33.24
C LEU A 9 -6.94 -3.68 -32.03
N ALA A 10 -5.83 -3.09 -31.57
CA ALA A 10 -5.91 -2.06 -30.52
C ALA A 10 -6.83 -0.92 -30.99
N THR A 11 -7.89 -0.66 -30.23
CA THR A 11 -8.87 0.40 -30.48
C THR A 11 -8.78 1.47 -29.41
N GLU A 12 -9.17 2.68 -29.76
CA GLU A 12 -9.40 3.71 -28.75
C GLU A 12 -10.73 3.40 -28.04
N GLU A 13 -10.69 3.45 -26.72
CA GLU A 13 -11.88 3.31 -25.89
C GLU A 13 -12.28 4.65 -25.27
N GLY A 14 -13.51 4.73 -24.84
CA GLY A 14 -14.02 5.95 -24.24
C GLY A 14 -15.11 6.62 -25.06
N PRO A 15 -15.41 7.88 -24.74
CA PRO A 15 -14.70 8.79 -23.83
C PRO A 15 -14.84 8.43 -22.36
N PHE A 16 -13.75 8.58 -21.59
CA PHE A 16 -13.74 8.39 -20.14
C PHE A 16 -13.36 9.68 -19.43
N GLU A 17 -13.88 9.87 -18.24
CA GLU A 17 -13.47 10.93 -17.31
C GLU A 17 -12.83 10.28 -16.09
N LEU A 18 -11.81 10.92 -15.52
CA LEU A 18 -11.15 10.46 -14.31
C LEU A 18 -10.72 11.62 -13.44
N LEU A 19 -11.23 11.64 -12.21
CA LEU A 19 -10.67 12.44 -11.13
C LEU A 19 -9.52 11.64 -10.51
N THR A 20 -8.30 12.14 -10.58
CA THR A 20 -7.11 11.41 -10.17
C THR A 20 -5.98 12.35 -9.74
N THR A 21 -5.09 11.86 -8.91
CA THR A 21 -3.77 12.47 -8.74
C THR A 21 -2.86 12.11 -9.91
N VAL A 22 -1.74 12.82 -10.03
CA VAL A 22 -0.68 12.48 -10.98
C VAL A 22 0.68 12.51 -10.27
N PRO A 23 1.56 11.52 -10.48
CA PRO A 23 2.83 11.44 -9.74
C PRO A 23 3.74 12.62 -10.03
N SER A 24 3.76 13.09 -11.27
CA SER A 24 4.55 14.26 -11.70
C SER A 24 3.94 14.88 -12.95
N ARG A 25 3.32 16.05 -12.83
CA ARG A 25 2.68 16.71 -13.96
C ARG A 25 3.59 16.99 -15.15
N PRO A 26 4.86 17.39 -14.97
CA PRO A 26 5.76 17.59 -16.11
C PRO A 26 6.14 16.32 -16.87
N PHE A 27 6.17 15.15 -16.19
CA PHE A 27 6.68 13.91 -16.75
C PHE A 27 5.60 12.86 -16.97
N PHE A 28 4.67 12.71 -16.02
CA PHE A 28 3.61 11.68 -16.01
C PHE A 28 2.24 12.33 -15.76
N PRO A 29 1.72 13.16 -16.68
CA PRO A 29 0.44 13.86 -16.50
C PRO A 29 -0.76 12.91 -16.71
N ARG A 30 -0.80 11.82 -15.97
CA ARG A 30 -1.85 10.79 -16.04
C ARG A 30 -1.98 10.01 -14.74
N GLY A 31 -3.11 9.38 -14.54
CA GLY A 31 -3.35 8.47 -13.42
C GLY A 31 -2.64 7.12 -13.62
N PHE A 32 -2.10 6.59 -12.52
CA PHE A 32 -1.52 5.26 -12.42
C PHE A 32 -2.23 4.50 -11.30
N TYR A 33 -2.70 3.30 -11.60
CA TYR A 33 -3.58 2.55 -10.70
C TYR A 33 -2.94 2.27 -9.32
N TRP A 34 -1.72 1.75 -9.28
CA TRP A 34 -1.12 1.44 -7.98
C TRP A 34 -0.53 2.65 -7.26
N ASP A 35 -0.11 3.69 -7.99
CA ASP A 35 0.34 4.95 -7.40
C ASP A 35 -0.79 5.64 -6.65
N GLU A 36 -1.99 5.64 -7.24
CA GLU A 36 -3.14 6.32 -6.69
C GLU A 36 -3.47 5.90 -5.27
N GLY A 37 -3.40 4.60 -4.96
CA GLY A 37 -3.64 4.12 -3.61
C GLY A 37 -2.69 4.72 -2.58
N PHE A 38 -1.42 4.90 -2.92
CA PHE A 38 -0.45 5.56 -2.04
C PHE A 38 -0.68 7.07 -1.97
N ASN A 39 -1.00 7.69 -3.08
CA ASN A 39 -1.23 9.13 -3.16
C ASN A 39 -2.47 9.55 -2.36
N LEU A 40 -3.48 8.69 -2.28
CA LEU A 40 -4.70 8.94 -1.53
C LEU A 40 -4.54 8.82 -0.01
N ILE A 41 -3.51 8.15 0.50
CA ILE A 41 -3.29 8.02 1.95
C ILE A 41 -3.19 9.39 2.64
N PRO A 42 -2.30 10.33 2.22
CA PRO A 42 -2.26 11.65 2.83
C PRO A 42 -3.49 12.52 2.51
N ILE A 43 -4.14 12.31 1.36
CA ILE A 43 -5.36 13.04 1.01
C ILE A 43 -6.51 12.60 1.92
N LEU A 44 -6.62 11.30 2.24
CA LEU A 44 -7.61 10.77 3.18
C LEU A 44 -7.51 11.40 4.58
N GLU A 45 -6.29 11.74 5.01
CA GLU A 45 -6.07 12.47 6.27
C GLU A 45 -6.51 13.92 6.20
N TYR A 46 -6.32 14.57 5.05
CA TYR A 46 -6.61 15.98 4.86
C TYR A 46 -8.07 16.25 4.47
N ASP A 47 -8.58 15.47 3.50
CA ASP A 47 -9.93 15.59 2.95
C ASP A 47 -10.45 14.21 2.55
N ALA A 48 -11.21 13.59 3.46
CA ALA A 48 -11.74 12.25 3.26
C ALA A 48 -12.79 12.21 2.15
N ASP A 49 -13.63 13.24 2.04
CA ASP A 49 -14.69 13.29 1.02
C ASP A 49 -14.07 13.35 -0.38
N LEU A 50 -12.98 14.13 -0.57
CA LEU A 50 -12.22 14.15 -1.82
C LEU A 50 -11.60 12.78 -2.14
N SER A 51 -11.02 12.10 -1.14
CA SER A 51 -10.46 10.75 -1.35
C SER A 51 -11.52 9.75 -1.78
N LEU A 52 -12.71 9.81 -1.20
CA LEU A 52 -13.84 8.95 -1.59
C LEU A 52 -14.32 9.25 -3.02
N GLU A 53 -14.36 10.51 -3.41
CA GLU A 53 -14.68 10.91 -4.78
C GLU A 53 -13.69 10.38 -5.81
N ILE A 54 -12.39 10.53 -5.53
CA ILE A 54 -11.32 9.99 -6.39
C ILE A 54 -11.42 8.46 -6.47
N LEU A 55 -11.59 7.80 -5.34
CA LEU A 55 -11.75 6.34 -5.28
C LEU A 55 -12.92 5.84 -6.13
N LYS A 56 -14.09 6.51 -6.02
CA LYS A 56 -15.27 6.19 -6.83
C LYS A 56 -15.01 6.44 -8.32
N SER A 57 -14.31 7.52 -8.66
CA SER A 57 -13.95 7.83 -10.05
C SER A 57 -13.07 6.75 -10.68
N TRP A 58 -12.13 6.16 -9.91
CA TRP A 58 -11.33 5.03 -10.37
C TRP A 58 -12.15 3.75 -10.55
N PHE A 59 -13.05 3.44 -9.61
CA PHE A 59 -13.88 2.24 -9.71
C PHE A 59 -14.94 2.33 -10.81
N ALA A 60 -15.34 3.54 -11.20
CA ALA A 60 -16.18 3.75 -12.39
C ALA A 60 -15.50 3.39 -13.73
N LEU A 61 -14.18 3.16 -13.72
CA LEU A 61 -13.42 2.68 -14.88
C LEU A 61 -13.30 1.16 -14.95
N ILE A 62 -13.84 0.42 -13.98
CA ILE A 62 -13.91 -1.04 -14.02
C ILE A 62 -14.80 -1.44 -15.20
N ASP A 63 -14.23 -2.24 -16.11
CA ASP A 63 -15.00 -2.76 -17.24
C ASP A 63 -15.92 -3.92 -16.82
N GLU A 64 -16.73 -4.40 -17.75
CA GLU A 64 -17.69 -5.49 -17.53
C GLU A 64 -17.04 -6.83 -17.13
N ASP A 65 -15.75 -7.01 -17.39
CA ASP A 65 -14.95 -8.16 -16.96
C ASP A 65 -14.29 -7.97 -15.59
N GLY A 66 -14.24 -6.75 -15.07
CA GLY A 66 -13.62 -6.39 -13.80
C GLY A 66 -12.20 -5.81 -13.90
N TRP A 67 -11.73 -5.47 -15.10
CA TRP A 67 -10.40 -4.93 -15.33
C TRP A 67 -10.36 -3.39 -15.22
N ILE A 68 -9.23 -2.87 -14.77
CA ILE A 68 -8.85 -1.46 -14.84
C ILE A 68 -7.48 -1.36 -15.50
N ALA A 69 -7.32 -0.46 -16.48
CA ALA A 69 -6.04 -0.20 -17.10
C ALA A 69 -5.01 0.36 -16.09
N ARG A 70 -3.79 -0.15 -16.11
CA ARG A 70 -2.69 0.28 -15.24
C ARG A 70 -2.37 1.76 -15.36
N GLU A 71 -2.39 2.29 -16.60
CA GLU A 71 -2.17 3.69 -16.90
C GLU A 71 -3.39 4.27 -17.59
N GLN A 72 -3.89 5.40 -17.10
CA GLN A 72 -5.04 6.09 -17.64
C GLN A 72 -4.58 7.19 -18.61
N ILE A 73 -4.34 6.80 -19.87
CA ILE A 73 -3.76 7.67 -20.91
C ILE A 73 -4.88 8.48 -21.58
N LEU A 74 -5.48 9.38 -20.81
CA LEU A 74 -6.63 10.18 -21.23
C LEU A 74 -6.17 11.53 -21.81
N GLY A 75 -6.59 11.78 -23.05
CA GLY A 75 -6.36 13.06 -23.72
C GLY A 75 -4.95 13.23 -24.33
N PRO A 76 -4.74 14.33 -25.09
CA PRO A 76 -3.52 14.54 -25.87
C PRO A 76 -2.29 14.86 -25.01
N GLU A 77 -2.46 15.48 -23.86
CA GLU A 77 -1.34 15.79 -22.93
C GLU A 77 -0.73 14.48 -22.41
N ALA A 78 -1.54 13.58 -21.89
CA ALA A 78 -1.10 12.28 -21.40
C ALA A 78 -0.42 11.47 -22.52
N ARG A 79 -1.05 11.36 -23.69
CA ARG A 79 -0.51 10.62 -24.85
C ARG A 79 0.85 11.15 -25.29
N SER A 80 1.08 12.46 -25.24
CA SER A 80 2.34 13.08 -25.67
C SER A 80 3.55 12.69 -24.80
N LYS A 81 3.30 12.14 -23.61
CA LYS A 81 4.31 11.77 -22.62
C LYS A 81 4.49 10.25 -22.45
N VAL A 82 3.84 9.45 -23.29
CA VAL A 82 3.92 7.97 -23.23
C VAL A 82 4.72 7.47 -24.41
N PRO A 83 5.81 6.70 -24.21
CA PRO A 83 6.47 5.99 -25.29
C PRO A 83 5.50 5.05 -26.01
N LYS A 84 5.65 4.93 -27.33
CA LYS A 84 4.69 4.19 -28.18
C LYS A 84 4.44 2.75 -27.72
N GLU A 85 5.48 2.09 -27.24
CA GLU A 85 5.45 0.71 -26.73
C GLU A 85 4.59 0.54 -25.46
N PHE A 86 4.32 1.61 -24.71
CA PHE A 86 3.54 1.59 -23.48
C PHE A 86 2.13 2.17 -23.62
N VAL A 87 1.74 2.61 -24.82
CA VAL A 87 0.40 3.19 -25.04
C VAL A 87 -0.70 2.14 -24.90
N THR A 88 -0.48 0.94 -25.44
CA THR A 88 -1.49 -0.13 -25.42
C THR A 88 -1.59 -0.73 -24.03
N GLN A 89 -2.80 -0.73 -23.45
CA GLN A 89 -3.12 -1.40 -22.20
C GLN A 89 -3.79 -2.75 -22.50
N TYR A 90 -3.38 -3.79 -21.78
CA TYR A 90 -3.83 -5.17 -22.07
C TYR A 90 -4.79 -5.64 -20.97
N PRO A 91 -6.03 -6.07 -21.30
CA PRO A 91 -7.08 -6.39 -20.31
C PRO A 91 -6.81 -7.65 -19.46
N HIS A 92 -5.67 -8.30 -19.62
CA HIS A 92 -5.22 -9.38 -18.74
C HIS A 92 -3.99 -9.01 -17.90
N TYR A 93 -3.53 -7.74 -18.00
CA TYR A 93 -2.43 -7.22 -17.21
C TYR A 93 -3.00 -6.52 -15.97
N ALA A 94 -2.65 -7.05 -14.81
CA ALA A 94 -2.98 -6.45 -13.54
C ALA A 94 -1.97 -5.39 -13.13
N ASN A 95 -2.23 -4.73 -12.01
CA ASN A 95 -1.27 -3.88 -11.31
C ASN A 95 -1.60 -3.97 -9.81
N PRO A 96 -0.66 -3.69 -8.86
CA PRO A 96 -0.94 -3.84 -7.43
C PRO A 96 -2.20 -3.09 -6.99
N PRO A 97 -3.14 -3.74 -6.29
CA PRO A 97 -4.46 -3.17 -5.99
C PRO A 97 -4.43 -2.27 -4.75
N THR A 98 -3.59 -1.25 -4.79
CA THR A 98 -3.33 -0.34 -3.66
C THR A 98 -4.55 0.49 -3.26
N LEU A 99 -5.49 0.74 -4.19
CA LEU A 99 -6.77 1.37 -3.87
C LEU A 99 -7.57 0.58 -2.82
N MET A 100 -7.39 -0.75 -2.77
CA MET A 100 -8.01 -1.60 -1.75
C MET A 100 -7.41 -1.40 -0.34
N LEU A 101 -6.17 -0.91 -0.22
CA LEU A 101 -5.58 -0.54 1.08
C LEU A 101 -6.35 0.59 1.76
N LEU A 102 -6.91 1.51 0.96
CA LEU A 102 -7.67 2.63 1.49
C LEU A 102 -8.97 2.19 2.14
N LEU A 103 -9.62 1.14 1.65
CA LEU A 103 -10.88 0.65 2.21
C LEU A 103 -10.72 0.25 3.69
N THR A 104 -9.65 -0.48 4.03
CA THR A 104 -9.34 -0.78 5.43
C THR A 104 -9.11 0.50 6.24
N GLY A 105 -8.32 1.43 5.72
CA GLY A 105 -8.06 2.72 6.36
C GLY A 105 -9.34 3.57 6.55
N ILE A 106 -10.23 3.57 5.57
CA ILE A 106 -11.53 4.24 5.63
C ILE A 106 -12.38 3.65 6.77
N LEU A 107 -12.50 2.33 6.85
CA LEU A 107 -13.29 1.65 7.89
C LEU A 107 -12.69 1.87 9.29
N GLU A 108 -11.37 1.83 9.44
CA GLU A 108 -10.69 2.11 10.71
C GLU A 108 -10.93 3.55 11.17
N LYS A 109 -10.79 4.52 10.27
CA LYS A 109 -11.04 5.93 10.55
C LYS A 109 -12.50 6.21 10.89
N PHE A 110 -13.41 5.61 10.17
CA PHE A 110 -14.83 5.74 10.46
C PHE A 110 -15.16 5.22 11.87
N LYS A 111 -14.66 4.03 12.24
CA LYS A 111 -14.84 3.48 13.58
C LYS A 111 -14.25 4.40 14.67
N ALA A 112 -13.07 4.97 14.43
CA ALA A 112 -12.46 5.93 15.33
C ALA A 112 -13.31 7.20 15.48
N ALA A 113 -13.77 7.79 14.37
CA ALA A 113 -14.61 8.98 14.38
C ALA A 113 -15.96 8.75 15.10
N GLN A 114 -16.57 7.56 14.97
CA GLN A 114 -17.79 7.23 15.70
C GLN A 114 -17.56 7.10 17.21
N ASN A 115 -16.40 6.58 17.63
CA ASN A 115 -16.02 6.51 19.04
C ASN A 115 -15.83 7.92 19.63
N ASP A 116 -15.11 8.81 18.91
CA ASP A 116 -14.90 10.20 19.34
C ASP A 116 -16.22 10.96 19.46
N LEU A 117 -17.13 10.80 18.49
CA LEU A 117 -18.46 11.40 18.55
C LEU A 117 -19.29 10.87 19.72
N SER A 118 -19.16 9.60 20.07
CA SER A 118 -19.86 9.00 21.20
C SER A 118 -19.32 9.51 22.55
N GLU A 119 -18.00 9.68 22.64
CA GLU A 119 -17.36 10.25 23.84
C GLU A 119 -17.71 11.74 24.01
N GLU A 120 -17.70 12.51 22.90
CA GLU A 120 -18.13 13.93 22.93
C GLU A 120 -19.61 14.06 23.30
N ALA A 121 -20.48 13.21 22.78
CA ALA A 121 -21.90 13.19 23.14
C ALA A 121 -22.10 12.83 24.63
N PHE A 122 -21.36 11.83 25.12
CA PHE A 122 -21.40 11.44 26.53
C PHE A 122 -20.89 12.58 27.44
N TYR A 123 -19.81 13.27 27.07
CA TYR A 123 -19.27 14.40 27.81
C TYR A 123 -20.23 15.58 27.80
N ASN A 124 -20.85 15.90 26.66
CA ASN A 124 -21.84 16.97 26.56
C ASN A 124 -23.09 16.64 27.35
N GLN A 125 -23.56 15.39 27.38
CA GLN A 125 -24.68 14.95 28.19
C GLN A 125 -24.38 15.11 29.72
N GLN A 126 -23.16 14.71 30.14
CA GLN A 126 -22.75 14.96 31.53
C GLN A 126 -22.66 16.45 31.86
N MET A 127 -22.18 17.28 30.93
CA MET A 127 -22.12 18.73 31.11
C MET A 127 -23.51 19.36 31.10
N GLU A 128 -24.46 18.87 30.31
CA GLU A 128 -25.84 19.35 30.31
C GLU A 128 -26.55 19.01 31.64
N GLU A 129 -26.31 17.84 32.22
CA GLU A 129 -26.83 17.45 33.52
C GLU A 129 -26.23 18.32 34.67
N GLU A 130 -24.99 18.79 34.53
CA GLU A 130 -24.37 19.74 35.50
C GLU A 130 -24.77 21.21 35.26
N PHE A 131 -25.19 21.58 34.02
CA PHE A 131 -25.46 22.96 33.60
C PHE A 131 -26.94 23.31 33.40
N GLU A 132 -27.92 22.54 33.91
CA GLU A 132 -29.33 22.95 33.93
C GLU A 132 -29.57 24.22 34.80
N PHE A 133 -28.53 24.92 35.20
CA PHE A 133 -28.63 26.13 36.02
C PHE A 133 -27.86 27.33 35.45
N GLU A 134 -27.96 27.63 34.16
CA GLU A 134 -27.80 29.04 33.68
C GLU A 134 -28.15 29.13 32.18
N ALA A 135 -29.28 29.79 31.91
CA ALA A 135 -29.71 30.09 30.54
C ALA A 135 -28.80 31.17 29.88
N GLY A 136 -28.21 30.87 28.78
CA GLY A 136 -27.51 31.86 27.96
C GLY A 136 -27.05 31.35 26.60
N VAL A 137 -27.90 31.55 25.59
CA VAL A 137 -27.60 31.67 24.15
C VAL A 137 -26.43 30.84 23.62
N GLY A 138 -26.70 29.62 23.19
CA GLY A 138 -25.77 28.81 22.41
C GLY A 138 -25.58 29.43 21.00
N VAL A 139 -24.42 30.03 20.77
CA VAL A 139 -23.97 30.40 19.42
C VAL A 139 -23.59 29.12 18.71
N ALA A 140 -24.37 28.71 17.71
CA ALA A 140 -23.98 27.65 16.81
C ALA A 140 -22.61 28.01 16.20
N LYS A 141 -21.55 27.30 16.59
CA LYS A 141 -20.22 27.46 15.94
C LYS A 141 -20.39 27.13 14.45
N SER A 142 -20.08 28.09 13.63
CA SER A 142 -20.09 27.93 12.18
C SER A 142 -19.08 26.86 11.78
N ILE A 143 -19.43 26.05 10.76
CA ILE A 143 -18.51 25.07 10.13
C ILE A 143 -17.22 25.75 9.65
N PHE A 144 -17.26 27.04 9.35
CA PHE A 144 -16.11 27.85 8.91
C PHE A 144 -15.14 28.20 10.06
N ASP A 145 -15.53 28.03 11.30
CA ASP A 145 -14.70 28.36 12.47
C ASP A 145 -13.79 27.17 12.89
N ASN A 146 -13.98 26.00 12.29
CA ASN A 146 -13.14 24.82 12.57
C ASN A 146 -12.69 24.16 11.25
N PRO A 147 -11.50 24.48 10.73
CA PRO A 147 -10.96 23.91 9.49
C PRO A 147 -10.86 22.39 9.51
N SER A 148 -10.80 21.75 10.68
CA SER A 148 -10.78 20.28 10.82
C SER A 148 -12.12 19.61 10.46
N LEU A 149 -13.16 20.38 10.14
CA LEU A 149 -14.47 19.85 9.75
C LEU A 149 -14.70 19.80 8.23
N LEU A 150 -13.77 20.35 7.44
CA LEU A 150 -13.82 20.26 5.99
C LEU A 150 -13.47 18.81 5.54
N GLY A 151 -14.19 18.31 4.53
CA GLY A 151 -13.91 17.00 3.94
C GLY A 151 -14.17 15.79 4.85
N THR A 152 -15.04 15.94 5.86
CA THR A 152 -15.36 14.88 6.84
C THR A 152 -16.83 14.49 6.87
N THR A 153 -17.58 14.78 5.83
CA THR A 153 -19.04 14.57 5.80
C THR A 153 -19.40 13.10 6.01
N HIS A 154 -18.66 12.19 5.35
CA HIS A 154 -18.88 10.75 5.46
C HIS A 154 -18.51 10.19 6.85
N TRP A 155 -17.55 10.80 7.57
CA TRP A 155 -17.22 10.37 8.93
C TRP A 155 -18.31 10.69 9.95
N LYS A 156 -19.11 11.73 9.69
CA LYS A 156 -20.18 12.20 10.56
C LYS A 156 -21.54 11.56 10.26
N SER A 157 -21.68 10.93 9.11
CA SER A 157 -22.93 10.30 8.68
C SER A 157 -22.71 8.83 8.35
N PRO A 158 -23.02 7.91 9.29
CA PRO A 158 -22.94 6.46 9.07
C PRO A 158 -23.77 6.01 7.87
N GLU A 159 -24.93 6.64 7.66
CA GLU A 159 -25.84 6.31 6.55
C GLU A 159 -25.21 6.68 5.21
N LEU A 160 -24.54 7.84 5.14
CA LEU A 160 -23.88 8.32 3.92
C LEU A 160 -22.72 7.40 3.54
N LEU A 161 -21.83 7.10 4.49
CA LEU A 161 -20.72 6.17 4.24
C LEU A 161 -21.23 4.78 3.85
N THR A 162 -22.22 4.26 4.57
CA THR A 162 -22.80 2.95 4.25
C THR A 162 -23.42 2.93 2.84
N SER A 163 -24.11 4.01 2.46
CA SER A 163 -24.68 4.14 1.11
C SER A 163 -23.58 4.16 0.04
N TYR A 164 -22.52 4.93 0.27
CA TYR A 164 -21.36 5.00 -0.60
C TYR A 164 -20.69 3.63 -0.76
N LEU A 165 -20.41 2.93 0.34
CA LEU A 165 -19.76 1.62 0.31
C LEU A 165 -20.65 0.54 -0.35
N LYS A 166 -21.97 0.60 -0.17
CA LYS A 166 -22.90 -0.28 -0.88
C LYS A 166 -22.90 -0.04 -2.39
N GLU A 167 -22.75 1.21 -2.81
CA GLU A 167 -22.71 1.57 -4.23
C GLU A 167 -21.48 1.01 -4.93
N ILE A 168 -20.30 1.07 -4.30
CA ILE A 168 -19.03 0.62 -4.91
C ILE A 168 -18.76 -0.89 -4.71
N TYR A 169 -19.49 -1.56 -3.82
CA TYR A 169 -19.23 -2.97 -3.46
C TYR A 169 -19.30 -3.94 -4.64
N PRO A 170 -20.29 -3.87 -5.55
CA PRO A 170 -20.37 -4.78 -6.70
C PRO A 170 -19.15 -4.69 -7.62
N GLU A 171 -18.70 -3.47 -7.92
CA GLU A 171 -17.53 -3.21 -8.77
C GLU A 171 -16.26 -3.72 -8.10
N LEU A 172 -16.12 -3.50 -6.80
CA LEU A 172 -14.98 -4.03 -6.03
C LEU A 172 -14.95 -5.55 -6.03
N LYS A 173 -16.10 -6.20 -5.85
CA LYS A 173 -16.22 -7.66 -5.90
C LYS A 173 -15.88 -8.20 -7.29
N LEU A 174 -16.38 -7.55 -8.35
CA LEU A 174 -16.08 -7.89 -9.73
C LEU A 174 -14.58 -7.77 -10.02
N HIS A 175 -13.94 -6.68 -9.56
CA HIS A 175 -12.50 -6.46 -9.71
C HIS A 175 -11.67 -7.50 -8.95
N TYR A 176 -12.06 -7.84 -7.73
CA TYR A 176 -11.43 -8.89 -6.93
C TYR A 176 -11.53 -10.27 -7.62
N GLU A 177 -12.71 -10.62 -8.14
CA GLU A 177 -12.92 -11.87 -8.87
C GLU A 177 -12.10 -11.91 -10.17
N TRP A 178 -11.99 -10.77 -10.86
CA TRP A 178 -11.14 -10.63 -12.03
C TRP A 178 -9.67 -10.96 -11.71
N PHE A 179 -9.11 -10.42 -10.63
CA PHE A 179 -7.74 -10.75 -10.18
C PHE A 179 -7.57 -12.25 -9.97
N ARG A 180 -8.45 -12.86 -9.19
CA ARG A 180 -8.37 -14.29 -8.86
C ARG A 180 -8.52 -15.19 -10.10
N ARG A 181 -9.32 -14.79 -11.05
CA ARG A 181 -9.55 -15.54 -12.30
C ARG A 181 -8.40 -15.39 -13.27
N THR A 182 -7.96 -14.17 -13.54
CA THR A 182 -7.02 -13.86 -14.63
C THR A 182 -5.56 -14.06 -14.25
N GLN A 183 -5.21 -13.82 -12.97
CA GLN A 183 -3.84 -13.94 -12.48
C GLN A 183 -3.56 -15.31 -11.81
N LYS A 184 -4.45 -16.27 -11.95
CA LYS A 184 -4.30 -17.61 -11.36
C LYS A 184 -3.08 -18.33 -11.92
N GLY A 185 -2.23 -18.86 -11.01
CA GLY A 185 -1.12 -19.78 -11.30
C GLY A 185 -1.51 -21.24 -11.04
N SER A 186 -0.68 -22.18 -11.46
CA SER A 186 -0.89 -23.61 -11.23
C SER A 186 0.00 -24.12 -10.08
N ILE A 187 -0.62 -24.84 -9.16
CA ILE A 187 0.05 -25.52 -8.03
C ILE A 187 0.29 -26.98 -8.42
N ARG A 188 -0.76 -27.72 -8.77
CA ARG A 188 -0.75 -29.16 -8.96
C ARG A 188 0.05 -29.64 -10.19
N ASP A 189 0.10 -28.82 -11.24
CA ASP A 189 0.78 -29.20 -12.50
C ASP A 189 2.31 -29.36 -12.32
N TRP A 190 2.83 -28.91 -11.17
CA TRP A 190 4.27 -28.92 -10.84
C TRP A 190 4.56 -29.62 -9.53
N ASP A 191 3.74 -30.61 -9.16
CA ASP A 191 3.87 -31.45 -7.96
C ASP A 191 4.06 -30.65 -6.66
N ARG A 192 3.48 -29.45 -6.58
CA ARG A 192 3.53 -28.59 -5.40
C ARG A 192 2.44 -28.97 -4.42
N GLU A 193 2.81 -29.08 -3.16
CA GLU A 193 1.89 -29.28 -2.05
C GLU A 193 1.56 -27.94 -1.40
N ALA A 194 0.29 -27.67 -1.12
CA ALA A 194 -0.19 -26.49 -0.43
C ALA A 194 -1.55 -26.77 0.19
N PHE A 195 -1.90 -26.02 1.22
CA PHE A 195 -3.18 -26.15 1.91
C PHE A 195 -4.37 -26.04 0.94
N SER A 196 -4.34 -25.07 0.05
CA SER A 196 -5.36 -24.91 -1.00
C SER A 196 -4.75 -25.06 -2.40
N PRO A 197 -5.34 -25.91 -3.26
CA PRO A 197 -4.89 -26.03 -4.65
C PRO A 197 -5.34 -24.86 -5.53
N ARG A 198 -6.10 -23.89 -4.98
CA ARG A 198 -6.70 -22.80 -5.71
C ARG A 198 -5.95 -21.48 -5.58
N GLU A 199 -5.27 -21.25 -4.45
CA GLU A 199 -4.68 -19.97 -4.10
C GLU A 199 -3.18 -19.96 -4.43
N GLY A 200 -2.88 -19.84 -5.72
CA GLY A 200 -1.55 -19.63 -6.28
C GLY A 200 -1.66 -18.68 -7.48
N TYR A 201 -0.77 -17.70 -7.57
CA TYR A 201 -0.95 -16.58 -8.48
C TYR A 201 0.33 -16.19 -9.21
N ARG A 202 0.17 -15.74 -10.46
CA ARG A 202 1.27 -15.35 -11.35
C ARG A 202 0.94 -14.06 -12.09
N TRP A 203 1.81 -13.06 -12.01
CA TRP A 203 1.72 -11.86 -12.82
C TRP A 203 1.75 -12.20 -14.32
N ARG A 204 0.80 -11.66 -15.06
CA ARG A 204 0.79 -11.76 -16.53
C ARG A 204 1.67 -10.67 -17.12
N GLY A 205 2.19 -10.89 -18.33
CA GLY A 205 3.00 -9.91 -19.06
C GLY A 205 4.47 -9.81 -18.65
N ARG A 206 4.96 -10.71 -17.78
CA ARG A 206 6.37 -10.76 -17.41
C ARG A 206 7.25 -11.14 -18.60
N THR A 207 8.37 -10.43 -18.75
CA THR A 207 9.46 -10.71 -19.69
C THR A 207 10.72 -11.16 -18.92
N PRO A 208 11.81 -11.59 -19.60
CA PRO A 208 13.05 -11.95 -18.92
C PRO A 208 13.69 -10.80 -18.10
N SER A 209 13.42 -9.55 -18.46
CA SER A 209 14.02 -8.37 -17.82
C SER A 209 13.05 -7.56 -16.98
N HIS A 210 11.75 -7.65 -17.22
CA HIS A 210 10.74 -6.80 -16.60
C HIS A 210 9.49 -7.55 -16.17
N CYS A 211 8.90 -7.07 -15.07
CA CYS A 211 7.57 -7.44 -14.61
C CYS A 211 6.77 -6.16 -14.30
N LEU A 212 6.46 -5.37 -15.35
CA LEU A 212 5.79 -4.06 -15.23
C LEU A 212 4.46 -4.14 -14.47
N THR A 213 3.76 -5.27 -14.63
CA THR A 213 2.48 -5.52 -13.95
C THR A 213 2.61 -5.61 -12.44
N SER A 214 3.78 -5.98 -11.90
CA SER A 214 4.01 -6.02 -10.47
C SER A 214 4.26 -4.63 -9.84
N GLY A 215 4.46 -3.59 -10.65
CA GLY A 215 4.89 -2.26 -10.21
C GLY A 215 6.37 -2.17 -9.85
N LEU A 216 7.06 -3.31 -9.72
CA LEU A 216 8.50 -3.42 -9.42
C LEU A 216 9.25 -3.81 -10.71
N ASP A 217 9.26 -2.90 -11.66
CA ASP A 217 9.51 -3.13 -13.08
C ASP A 217 10.70 -4.03 -13.40
N ASP A 218 11.92 -3.68 -12.97
CA ASP A 218 13.15 -4.42 -13.22
C ASP A 218 13.64 -5.25 -12.03
N TYR A 219 12.81 -5.38 -10.97
CA TYR A 219 13.16 -6.23 -9.82
C TYR A 219 13.45 -7.66 -10.30
N PRO A 220 14.54 -8.29 -9.85
CA PRO A 220 14.88 -9.63 -10.32
C PRO A 220 13.83 -10.67 -9.92
N ARG A 221 13.50 -11.52 -10.84
CA ARG A 221 12.64 -12.71 -10.71
C ARG A 221 13.43 -13.92 -11.24
N ALA A 222 12.80 -15.05 -11.42
CA ALA A 222 13.45 -16.17 -12.11
C ALA A 222 14.04 -15.71 -13.46
N ASP A 223 15.22 -16.21 -13.83
CA ASP A 223 15.95 -15.76 -15.02
C ASP A 223 15.16 -15.98 -16.32
N ILE A 224 14.40 -17.07 -16.39
CA ILE A 224 13.57 -17.44 -17.54
C ILE A 224 12.11 -17.41 -17.13
N PRO A 225 11.24 -16.59 -17.78
CA PRO A 225 9.81 -16.62 -17.54
C PRO A 225 9.21 -17.99 -17.85
N HIS A 226 8.46 -18.54 -16.89
CA HIS A 226 7.81 -19.82 -17.03
C HIS A 226 6.32 -19.78 -16.66
N THR A 227 5.50 -20.61 -17.31
CA THR A 227 4.06 -20.66 -17.00
C THR A 227 3.74 -21.21 -15.61
N GLY A 228 4.66 -21.96 -15.04
CA GLY A 228 4.60 -22.50 -13.70
C GLY A 228 5.10 -21.55 -12.59
N GLU A 229 5.44 -20.30 -12.88
CA GLU A 229 5.80 -19.34 -11.84
C GLU A 229 4.64 -19.06 -10.90
N LEU A 230 4.98 -18.86 -9.61
CA LEU A 230 4.09 -18.29 -8.61
C LEU A 230 4.82 -17.13 -7.91
N HIS A 231 4.14 -15.98 -7.79
CA HIS A 231 4.74 -14.75 -7.30
C HIS A 231 4.25 -14.39 -5.90
N VAL A 232 5.18 -14.27 -4.96
CA VAL A 232 4.88 -14.05 -3.55
C VAL A 232 4.25 -12.68 -3.29
N ASP A 233 4.64 -11.66 -4.02
CA ASP A 233 4.02 -10.33 -3.94
C ASP A 233 2.57 -10.37 -4.41
N LEU A 234 2.27 -11.08 -5.49
CA LEU A 234 0.91 -11.14 -6.02
C LEU A 234 -0.05 -11.89 -5.10
N ILE A 235 0.34 -13.07 -4.57
CA ILE A 235 -0.51 -13.76 -3.60
C ILE A 235 -0.73 -12.91 -2.35
N SER A 236 0.27 -12.13 -1.95
CA SER A 236 0.15 -11.21 -0.82
C SER A 236 -0.82 -10.06 -1.12
N TRP A 237 -0.77 -9.49 -2.32
CA TRP A 237 -1.73 -8.48 -2.75
C TRP A 237 -3.16 -9.01 -2.78
N ILE A 238 -3.36 -10.22 -3.29
CA ILE A 238 -4.70 -10.84 -3.30
C ILE A 238 -5.16 -11.17 -1.89
N GLY A 239 -4.26 -11.58 -0.99
CA GLY A 239 -4.57 -11.77 0.44
C GLY A 239 -5.04 -10.48 1.11
N MET A 240 -4.39 -9.35 0.81
CA MET A 240 -4.82 -8.04 1.28
C MET A 240 -6.19 -7.64 0.70
N MET A 241 -6.43 -7.86 -0.60
CA MET A 241 -7.74 -7.62 -1.22
C MET A 241 -8.83 -8.45 -0.53
N THR A 242 -8.57 -9.73 -0.29
CA THR A 242 -9.52 -10.64 0.39
C THR A 242 -9.88 -10.12 1.77
N ARG A 243 -8.88 -9.70 2.56
CA ARG A 243 -9.09 -9.10 3.88
C ARG A 243 -9.92 -7.82 3.79
N SER A 244 -9.62 -6.95 2.85
CA SER A 244 -10.37 -5.70 2.66
C SER A 244 -11.83 -5.97 2.28
N MET A 245 -12.07 -6.94 1.38
CA MET A 245 -13.42 -7.35 1.00
C MET A 245 -14.18 -8.00 2.17
N LYS A 246 -13.51 -8.83 2.98
CA LYS A 246 -14.11 -9.40 4.21
C LYS A 246 -14.57 -8.29 5.16
N GLN A 247 -13.67 -7.36 5.50
CA GLN A 247 -13.99 -6.26 6.40
C GLN A 247 -15.13 -5.37 5.88
N LEU A 248 -15.18 -5.17 4.57
CA LEU A 248 -16.26 -4.42 3.94
C LEU A 248 -17.59 -5.20 3.97
N ALA A 249 -17.58 -6.50 3.69
CA ALA A 249 -18.75 -7.37 3.78
C ALA A 249 -19.30 -7.44 5.23
N GLU A 250 -18.41 -7.57 6.23
CA GLU A 250 -18.77 -7.49 7.65
C GLU A 250 -19.42 -6.15 8.01
N PHE A 251 -18.85 -5.03 7.54
CA PHE A 251 -19.40 -3.70 7.78
C PHE A 251 -20.81 -3.51 7.15
N LEU A 252 -21.03 -4.10 5.99
CA LEU A 252 -22.31 -4.03 5.25
C LEU A 252 -23.32 -5.11 5.66
N ASP A 253 -22.98 -5.99 6.61
CA ASP A 253 -23.75 -7.17 7.04
C ASP A 253 -24.05 -8.19 5.91
N TYR A 254 -23.08 -8.35 4.99
CA TYR A 254 -23.11 -9.37 3.93
C TYR A 254 -22.43 -10.66 4.41
N LYS A 255 -23.14 -11.43 5.22
CA LYS A 255 -22.58 -12.56 5.99
C LYS A 255 -22.00 -13.67 5.13
N GLU A 256 -22.70 -14.07 4.06
CA GLU A 256 -22.25 -15.11 3.13
C GLU A 256 -20.91 -14.70 2.47
N ASP A 257 -20.82 -13.47 1.99
CA ASP A 257 -19.58 -12.95 1.40
C ASP A 257 -18.45 -12.88 2.44
N ALA A 258 -18.74 -12.46 3.67
CA ALA A 258 -17.75 -12.37 4.74
C ALA A 258 -17.19 -13.76 5.10
N GLU A 259 -18.04 -14.80 5.19
CA GLU A 259 -17.63 -16.19 5.43
C GLU A 259 -16.78 -16.74 4.27
N ASP A 260 -17.17 -16.51 3.02
CA ASP A 260 -16.41 -16.90 1.84
C ASP A 260 -15.01 -16.25 1.81
N PHE A 261 -14.93 -14.94 2.11
CA PHE A 261 -13.66 -14.23 2.16
C PHE A 261 -12.77 -14.70 3.32
N GLU A 262 -13.33 -15.05 4.48
CA GLU A 262 -12.58 -15.63 5.60
C GLU A 262 -11.92 -16.97 5.22
N GLU A 263 -12.65 -17.85 4.55
CA GLU A 263 -12.10 -19.13 4.06
C GLU A 263 -10.96 -18.89 3.05
N ILE A 264 -11.14 -17.95 2.13
CA ILE A 264 -10.14 -17.62 1.13
C ILE A 264 -8.91 -16.96 1.77
N GLU A 265 -9.07 -16.02 2.69
CA GLU A 265 -7.96 -15.38 3.41
C GLU A 265 -7.13 -16.42 4.16
N THR A 266 -7.81 -17.33 4.87
CA THR A 266 -7.16 -18.44 5.59
C THR A 266 -6.35 -19.32 4.63
N ALA A 267 -6.91 -19.66 3.48
CA ALA A 267 -6.22 -20.46 2.47
C ALA A 267 -5.00 -19.74 1.88
N ILE A 268 -5.10 -18.45 1.62
CA ILE A 268 -3.99 -17.64 1.11
C ILE A 268 -2.86 -17.54 2.14
N VAL A 269 -3.17 -17.24 3.40
CA VAL A 269 -2.18 -17.13 4.48
C VAL A 269 -1.39 -18.42 4.63
N ARG A 270 -2.07 -19.58 4.60
CA ARG A 270 -1.40 -20.88 4.64
C ARG A 270 -0.57 -21.14 3.40
N ASN A 271 -1.09 -20.86 2.22
CA ASN A 271 -0.35 -21.08 0.97
C ASN A 271 0.88 -20.15 0.84
N ILE A 272 0.87 -18.96 1.41
CA ILE A 272 2.07 -18.11 1.50
C ILE A 272 3.19 -18.84 2.26
N ALA A 273 2.85 -19.51 3.37
CA ALA A 273 3.83 -20.29 4.12
C ALA A 273 4.25 -21.57 3.38
N ASP A 274 3.30 -22.33 2.83
CA ASP A 274 3.55 -23.63 2.20
C ASP A 274 4.35 -23.48 0.89
N LEU A 275 4.05 -22.45 0.08
CA LEU A 275 4.58 -22.29 -1.27
C LEU A 275 5.80 -21.36 -1.33
N HIS A 276 5.86 -20.34 -0.48
CA HIS A 276 6.80 -19.24 -0.67
C HIS A 276 7.86 -19.10 0.42
N TRP A 277 7.66 -19.70 1.61
CA TRP A 277 8.69 -19.67 2.65
C TRP A 277 9.83 -20.64 2.32
N ASN A 278 11.03 -20.11 2.14
CA ASN A 278 12.24 -20.91 1.98
C ASN A 278 12.98 -20.96 3.32
N PRO A 279 13.02 -22.11 4.01
CA PRO A 279 13.63 -22.24 5.34
C PRO A 279 15.16 -22.12 5.30
N ASP A 280 15.81 -22.48 4.19
CA ASP A 280 17.27 -22.38 4.04
C ASP A 280 17.70 -20.93 3.88
N GLU A 281 16.98 -20.15 3.08
CA GLU A 281 17.19 -18.72 2.87
C GLU A 281 16.58 -17.85 3.98
N LYS A 282 15.70 -18.41 4.80
CA LYS A 282 14.89 -17.69 5.80
C LYS A 282 14.18 -16.47 5.21
N ALA A 283 13.61 -16.64 4.05
CA ALA A 283 12.97 -15.57 3.29
C ALA A 283 11.79 -16.11 2.46
N TYR A 284 10.87 -15.23 2.12
CA TYR A 284 9.84 -15.54 1.15
C TYR A 284 10.36 -15.33 -0.27
N CYS A 285 10.11 -16.30 -1.13
CA CYS A 285 10.63 -16.36 -2.49
C CYS A 285 9.51 -16.61 -3.49
N ASP A 286 9.73 -16.19 -4.74
CA ASP A 286 8.93 -16.68 -5.85
C ASP A 286 9.22 -18.16 -6.12
N LEU A 287 8.29 -18.83 -6.78
CA LEU A 287 8.51 -20.17 -7.34
C LEU A 287 8.63 -20.10 -8.84
N THR A 288 9.50 -20.94 -9.39
CA THR A 288 9.63 -21.17 -10.82
C THR A 288 9.71 -22.66 -11.11
N VAL A 289 9.99 -23.01 -12.36
CA VAL A 289 10.20 -24.39 -12.83
C VAL A 289 11.52 -24.44 -13.58
N ASN A 290 12.39 -25.36 -13.19
CA ASN A 290 13.70 -25.53 -13.80
C ASN A 290 13.63 -26.27 -15.17
N GLU A 291 14.78 -26.45 -15.81
CA GLU A 291 14.89 -27.13 -17.12
C GLU A 291 14.47 -28.60 -17.10
N PHE A 292 14.39 -29.23 -15.92
CA PHE A 292 13.93 -30.61 -15.73
C PHE A 292 12.43 -30.73 -15.48
N GLY A 293 11.72 -29.59 -15.41
CA GLY A 293 10.30 -29.54 -15.10
C GLY A 293 9.98 -29.62 -13.61
N GLU A 294 10.97 -29.41 -12.75
CA GLU A 294 10.82 -29.44 -11.29
C GLU A 294 10.59 -28.04 -10.72
N SER A 295 9.79 -27.96 -9.67
CA SER A 295 9.55 -26.70 -8.95
C SER A 295 10.79 -26.31 -8.15
N GLU A 296 11.20 -25.03 -8.25
CA GLU A 296 12.31 -24.47 -7.47
C GLU A 296 12.02 -23.06 -7.00
N PHE A 297 12.71 -22.60 -5.94
CA PHE A 297 12.64 -21.25 -5.45
C PHE A 297 13.49 -20.29 -6.29
N ALA A 298 12.93 -19.13 -6.60
CA ALA A 298 13.64 -17.98 -7.16
C ALA A 298 13.73 -16.89 -6.06
N CYS A 299 14.83 -16.91 -5.29
CA CYS A 299 15.00 -16.06 -4.13
C CYS A 299 15.83 -14.82 -4.48
N HIS A 300 15.23 -13.65 -4.27
CA HIS A 300 15.87 -12.34 -4.35
C HIS A 300 15.42 -11.54 -3.14
N LYS A 301 16.29 -11.45 -2.11
CA LYS A 301 15.95 -10.76 -0.85
C LYS A 301 15.83 -9.26 -1.08
N GLY A 302 14.70 -8.69 -0.71
CA GLY A 302 14.38 -7.28 -0.91
C GLY A 302 12.88 -7.05 -0.82
N TYR A 303 12.37 -6.04 -1.51
CA TYR A 303 10.95 -5.68 -1.37
C TYR A 303 10.00 -6.83 -1.68
N VAL A 304 10.28 -7.61 -2.73
CA VAL A 304 9.40 -8.75 -3.10
C VAL A 304 9.31 -9.77 -1.96
N SER A 305 10.42 -10.12 -1.34
CA SER A 305 10.45 -11.08 -0.22
C SER A 305 9.78 -10.55 1.06
N LEU A 306 9.52 -9.24 1.13
CA LEU A 306 8.89 -8.62 2.29
C LEU A 306 7.36 -8.52 2.17
N PHE A 307 6.73 -8.79 1.02
CA PHE A 307 5.30 -8.54 0.83
C PHE A 307 4.38 -9.24 1.85
N PRO A 308 4.61 -10.50 2.27
CA PRO A 308 3.82 -11.10 3.33
C PRO A 308 3.86 -10.30 4.65
N PHE A 309 5.03 -9.73 4.99
CA PHE A 309 5.19 -8.84 6.14
C PHE A 309 4.54 -7.47 5.92
N LEU A 310 4.74 -6.86 4.73
CA LEU A 310 4.20 -5.54 4.39
C LEU A 310 2.66 -5.51 4.43
N LEU A 311 2.03 -6.60 4.02
CA LEU A 311 0.57 -6.74 3.97
C LEU A 311 -0.01 -7.48 5.18
N LYS A 312 0.85 -7.75 6.21
CA LYS A 312 0.44 -8.31 7.51
C LYS A 312 -0.22 -9.68 7.39
N LEU A 313 0.35 -10.54 6.52
CA LEU A 313 -0.16 -11.88 6.22
C LEU A 313 0.66 -13.00 6.89
N ILE A 314 1.60 -12.63 7.77
CA ILE A 314 2.35 -13.59 8.56
C ILE A 314 1.67 -13.72 9.92
N PRO A 315 1.24 -14.94 10.31
CA PRO A 315 0.67 -15.18 11.63
C PRO A 315 1.65 -14.80 12.74
N ILE A 316 1.13 -14.24 13.85
CA ILE A 316 1.98 -13.77 14.95
C ILE A 316 2.70 -14.90 15.68
N GLU A 317 2.14 -16.10 15.69
CA GLU A 317 2.75 -17.31 16.23
C GLU A 317 4.04 -17.69 15.50
N ASP A 318 4.24 -17.24 14.27
CA ASP A 318 5.45 -17.42 13.48
C ASP A 318 6.57 -16.38 13.82
N THR A 319 6.46 -15.72 14.97
CA THR A 319 7.38 -14.64 15.36
C THR A 319 8.84 -15.06 15.28
N THR A 320 9.20 -16.24 15.83
CA THR A 320 10.60 -16.70 15.90
C THR A 320 11.08 -17.23 14.55
N GLU A 321 10.24 -17.98 13.83
CA GLU A 321 10.65 -18.69 12.62
C GLU A 321 10.69 -17.77 11.39
N LYS A 322 9.73 -16.83 11.28
CA LYS A 322 9.55 -16.03 10.07
C LYS A 322 9.73 -14.53 10.30
N LEU A 323 9.12 -13.98 11.38
CA LEU A 323 9.18 -12.54 11.60
C LEU A 323 10.55 -12.05 12.09
N MET A 324 11.24 -12.79 12.98
CA MET A 324 12.59 -12.40 13.42
C MET A 324 13.62 -12.39 12.28
N PRO A 325 13.71 -13.38 11.38
CA PRO A 325 14.57 -13.32 10.21
C PRO A 325 14.31 -12.09 9.30
N ILE A 326 13.05 -11.64 9.21
CA ILE A 326 12.73 -10.40 8.47
C ILE A 326 13.32 -9.18 9.18
N LEU A 327 13.26 -9.09 10.51
CA LEU A 327 13.89 -7.99 11.24
C LEU A 327 15.41 -8.01 11.10
N GLU A 328 16.03 -9.19 11.12
CA GLU A 328 17.46 -9.37 10.86
C GLU A 328 17.84 -8.87 9.46
N LEU A 329 17.06 -9.25 8.45
CA LEU A 329 17.25 -8.81 7.07
C LEU A 329 17.09 -7.28 6.93
N LEU A 330 16.07 -6.70 7.55
CA LEU A 330 15.81 -5.26 7.54
C LEU A 330 16.90 -4.44 8.23
N SER A 331 17.50 -4.96 9.29
CA SER A 331 18.49 -4.22 10.09
C SER A 331 19.95 -4.45 9.68
N ASN A 332 20.20 -5.35 8.73
CA ASN A 332 21.54 -5.70 8.28
C ASN A 332 22.04 -4.74 7.18
N PRO A 333 23.15 -3.98 7.39
CA PRO A 333 23.70 -3.06 6.39
C PRO A 333 24.29 -3.77 5.15
N ASP A 334 24.67 -5.04 5.28
CA ASP A 334 25.14 -5.84 4.15
C ASP A 334 23.98 -6.41 3.32
N GLU A 335 22.76 -6.26 3.80
CA GLU A 335 21.53 -6.68 3.14
C GLU A 335 20.69 -5.45 2.76
N LEU A 336 19.69 -5.07 3.59
CA LEU A 336 18.71 -4.05 3.22
C LEU A 336 18.90 -2.69 3.89
N TRP A 337 19.55 -2.63 5.05
CA TRP A 337 19.67 -1.40 5.83
C TRP A 337 20.59 -0.36 5.18
N THR A 338 20.16 0.90 5.20
CA THR A 338 21.03 2.06 4.94
C THR A 338 20.76 3.18 5.95
N GLU A 339 21.64 4.18 6.00
CA GLU A 339 21.41 5.40 6.79
C GLU A 339 20.29 6.29 6.20
N TYR A 340 19.76 5.94 5.02
CA TYR A 340 18.78 6.73 4.29
C TYR A 340 17.40 6.06 4.19
N GLY A 341 17.33 4.77 4.48
CA GLY A 341 16.11 3.95 4.39
C GLY A 341 16.44 2.49 4.06
N ILE A 342 15.40 1.72 3.75
CA ILE A 342 15.55 0.32 3.30
C ILE A 342 15.65 0.30 1.78
N ARG A 343 16.72 -0.33 1.25
CA ARG A 343 16.94 -0.48 -0.19
C ARG A 343 16.02 -1.52 -0.80
N SER A 344 15.72 -1.38 -2.09
CA SER A 344 14.77 -2.24 -2.77
C SER A 344 15.24 -3.68 -2.96
N LEU A 345 16.52 -3.89 -3.16
CA LEU A 345 17.15 -5.21 -3.33
C LEU A 345 18.36 -5.32 -2.39
N SER A 346 18.58 -6.50 -1.84
CA SER A 346 19.73 -6.77 -0.98
C SER A 346 21.05 -6.48 -1.69
N LYS A 347 22.00 -5.92 -0.94
CA LYS A 347 23.35 -5.65 -1.43
C LYS A 347 24.11 -6.93 -1.76
N SER A 348 23.77 -8.06 -1.14
CA SER A 348 24.35 -9.37 -1.41
C SER A 348 23.80 -10.03 -2.67
N ASP A 349 22.71 -9.54 -3.25
CA ASP A 349 22.12 -10.12 -4.46
C ASP A 349 22.98 -9.84 -5.69
N LYS A 350 23.14 -10.87 -6.55
CA LYS A 350 23.94 -10.78 -7.78
C LYS A 350 23.48 -9.69 -8.77
N TYR A 351 22.23 -9.25 -8.63
CA TYR A 351 21.63 -8.21 -9.49
C TYR A 351 21.64 -6.82 -8.87
N TYR A 352 22.12 -6.67 -7.62
CA TYR A 352 22.20 -5.36 -6.97
C TYR A 352 22.95 -4.33 -7.82
N GLY A 353 22.35 -3.18 -8.04
CA GLY A 353 22.95 -2.07 -8.78
C GLY A 353 23.18 -2.34 -10.27
N THR A 354 22.63 -3.42 -10.85
CA THR A 354 22.84 -3.80 -12.24
C THR A 354 21.74 -3.29 -13.19
N LYS A 355 22.07 -3.23 -14.48
CA LYS A 355 21.18 -2.82 -15.59
C LYS A 355 20.59 -1.42 -15.33
N GLU A 356 19.26 -1.27 -15.43
CA GLU A 356 18.57 0.00 -15.20
C GLU A 356 18.67 0.49 -13.76
N ASN A 357 18.85 -0.45 -12.81
CA ASN A 357 18.94 -0.18 -11.39
C ASN A 357 17.76 0.67 -10.87
N TYR A 358 16.56 0.38 -11.35
CA TYR A 358 15.37 1.12 -10.98
C TYR A 358 14.78 0.58 -9.67
N TRP A 359 14.52 -0.74 -9.58
CA TRP A 359 14.13 -1.46 -8.36
C TRP A 359 15.23 -2.42 -7.85
N ARG A 360 16.50 -2.19 -8.21
CA ARG A 360 17.65 -3.06 -7.89
C ARG A 360 18.62 -2.46 -6.88
N GLY A 361 18.16 -1.56 -6.04
CA GLY A 361 18.98 -0.91 -5.02
C GLY A 361 18.38 0.36 -4.45
N PRO A 362 17.82 1.28 -5.25
CA PRO A 362 17.29 2.54 -4.75
C PRO A 362 16.23 2.38 -3.65
N ILE A 363 16.10 3.43 -2.83
CA ILE A 363 15.13 3.54 -1.75
C ILE A 363 13.85 4.16 -2.31
N TRP A 364 12.71 3.53 -2.07
CA TRP A 364 11.39 3.94 -2.50
C TRP A 364 10.48 4.21 -1.31
N MET A 365 9.83 5.37 -1.29
CA MET A 365 9.10 5.83 -0.10
C MET A 365 7.79 5.07 0.14
N ASN A 366 7.13 4.58 -0.90
CA ASN A 366 5.91 3.76 -0.77
C ASN A 366 6.17 2.46 0.02
N ILE A 367 7.18 1.70 -0.37
CA ILE A 367 7.51 0.44 0.31
C ILE A 367 8.11 0.71 1.70
N ASN A 368 8.95 1.73 1.83
CA ASN A 368 9.48 2.12 3.15
C ASN A 368 8.36 2.57 4.12
N TYR A 369 7.35 3.27 3.65
CA TYR A 369 6.16 3.58 4.45
C TYR A 369 5.45 2.29 4.92
N MET A 370 5.26 1.32 4.03
CA MET A 370 4.66 0.03 4.40
C MET A 370 5.52 -0.72 5.42
N ILE A 371 6.87 -0.70 5.28
CA ILE A 371 7.78 -1.31 6.27
C ILE A 371 7.58 -0.67 7.65
N VAL A 372 7.58 0.67 7.74
CA VAL A 372 7.38 1.39 9.00
C VAL A 372 6.02 1.02 9.63
N LYS A 373 4.95 0.97 8.82
CA LYS A 373 3.61 0.57 9.29
C LYS A 373 3.55 -0.89 9.76
N SER A 374 4.27 -1.78 9.11
CA SER A 374 4.31 -3.20 9.51
C SER A 374 5.16 -3.42 10.76
N LEU A 375 6.27 -2.71 10.92
CA LEU A 375 7.04 -2.69 12.16
C LEU A 375 6.19 -2.21 13.35
N GLN A 376 5.37 -1.18 13.14
CA GLN A 376 4.41 -0.71 14.15
C GLN A 376 3.38 -1.79 14.46
N TYR A 377 2.72 -2.34 13.45
CA TYR A 377 1.66 -3.34 13.62
C TYR A 377 2.12 -4.58 14.40
N TYR A 378 3.20 -5.21 13.95
CA TYR A 378 3.73 -6.40 14.62
C TYR A 378 4.41 -6.08 15.95
N GLY A 379 5.07 -4.93 16.07
CA GLY A 379 5.74 -4.49 17.30
C GLY A 379 4.77 -4.10 18.43
N GLU A 380 3.54 -3.70 18.09
CA GLU A 380 2.47 -3.42 19.07
C GLU A 380 1.63 -4.65 19.40
N HIS A 381 1.80 -5.77 18.66
CA HIS A 381 0.96 -6.94 18.85
C HIS A 381 1.19 -7.58 20.24
N PRO A 382 0.13 -7.80 21.03
CA PRO A 382 0.27 -8.26 22.42
C PRO A 382 0.88 -9.66 22.54
N GLU A 383 0.67 -10.52 21.55
CA GLU A 383 1.14 -11.92 21.52
C GLU A 383 2.56 -12.06 20.95
N ALA A 384 3.13 -10.99 20.37
CA ALA A 384 4.51 -11.01 19.92
C ALA A 384 5.47 -11.14 21.11
N THR A 385 6.58 -11.88 20.91
CA THR A 385 7.61 -12.04 21.94
C THR A 385 8.22 -10.69 22.32
N LEU A 386 8.68 -10.56 23.58
CA LEU A 386 9.31 -9.32 24.05
C LEU A 386 10.54 -8.97 23.21
N GLU A 387 11.35 -9.97 22.86
CA GLU A 387 12.55 -9.79 22.03
C GLU A 387 12.20 -9.18 20.67
N PHE A 388 11.21 -9.77 19.96
CA PHE A 388 10.74 -9.27 18.70
C PHE A 388 10.22 -7.82 18.81
N ARG A 389 9.40 -7.53 19.82
CA ARG A 389 8.82 -6.19 20.03
C ARG A 389 9.89 -5.13 20.27
N LEU A 390 10.93 -5.45 21.05
CA LEU A 390 12.03 -4.54 21.30
C LEU A 390 12.85 -4.28 20.03
N GLU A 391 13.12 -5.30 19.25
CA GLU A 391 13.87 -5.17 18.01
C GLU A 391 13.05 -4.41 16.95
N ALA A 392 11.76 -4.74 16.78
CA ALA A 392 10.86 -4.00 15.89
C ALA A 392 10.79 -2.51 16.26
N ALA A 393 10.70 -2.19 17.56
CA ALA A 393 10.68 -0.81 18.04
C ALA A 393 11.99 -0.07 17.76
N ARG A 394 13.13 -0.75 17.90
CA ARG A 394 14.46 -0.21 17.59
C ARG A 394 14.57 0.15 16.10
N ILE A 395 14.22 -0.79 15.23
CA ILE A 395 14.27 -0.60 13.77
C ILE A 395 13.26 0.49 13.36
N TYR A 396 12.04 0.45 13.84
CA TYR A 396 11.01 1.45 13.57
C TYR A 396 11.52 2.87 13.86
N LYS A 397 12.05 3.10 15.07
CA LYS A 397 12.54 4.42 15.49
C LYS A 397 13.65 4.92 14.59
N ALA A 398 14.65 4.07 14.31
CA ALA A 398 15.78 4.42 13.47
C ALA A 398 15.37 4.68 12.02
N LEU A 399 14.55 3.78 11.43
CA LEU A 399 14.10 3.89 10.05
C LEU A 399 13.25 5.16 9.83
N ARG A 400 12.30 5.42 10.74
CA ARG A 400 11.46 6.64 10.69
C ARG A 400 12.33 7.90 10.61
N VAL A 401 13.34 8.00 11.45
CA VAL A 401 14.26 9.16 11.50
C VAL A 401 15.09 9.25 10.22
N ASN A 402 15.64 8.14 9.76
CA ASN A 402 16.46 8.09 8.55
C ASN A 402 15.68 8.55 7.31
N LEU A 403 14.46 8.04 7.12
CA LEU A 403 13.62 8.39 5.98
C LEU A 403 13.26 9.88 5.97
N VAL A 404 12.76 10.40 7.08
CA VAL A 404 12.38 11.82 7.19
C VAL A 404 13.56 12.74 6.96
N ASN A 405 14.70 12.49 7.63
CA ASN A 405 15.89 13.30 7.50
C ASN A 405 16.45 13.28 6.08
N ASN A 406 16.45 12.10 5.43
CA ASN A 406 16.98 11.98 4.07
C ASN A 406 16.13 12.77 3.05
N VAL A 407 14.82 12.61 3.08
CA VAL A 407 13.92 13.34 2.18
C VAL A 407 13.99 14.84 2.43
N HIS A 408 13.98 15.27 3.70
CA HIS A 408 14.09 16.68 4.08
C HIS A 408 15.41 17.29 3.61
N LYS A 409 16.54 16.63 3.89
CA LYS A 409 17.86 17.09 3.43
C LYS A 409 17.92 17.21 1.91
N SER A 410 17.44 16.21 1.19
CA SER A 410 17.40 16.24 -0.28
C SER A 410 16.55 17.39 -0.80
N TRP A 411 15.42 17.66 -0.13
CA TRP A 411 14.55 18.80 -0.46
C TRP A 411 15.24 20.15 -0.17
N GLU A 412 15.90 20.31 0.97
CA GLU A 412 16.67 21.53 1.27
C GLU A 412 17.77 21.81 0.24
N GLU A 413 18.48 20.77 -0.20
CA GLU A 413 19.58 20.89 -1.17
C GLU A 413 19.11 21.16 -2.59
N THR A 414 17.94 20.65 -2.99
CA THR A 414 17.51 20.63 -4.40
C THR A 414 16.22 21.42 -4.67
N GLY A 415 15.41 21.68 -3.65
CA GLY A 415 14.08 22.26 -3.78
C GLY A 415 13.00 21.28 -4.28
N PHE A 416 13.30 19.97 -4.36
CA PHE A 416 12.41 18.99 -4.97
C PHE A 416 12.22 17.76 -4.09
N ALA A 417 11.02 17.17 -4.16
CA ALA A 417 10.78 15.76 -3.86
C ALA A 417 11.15 14.93 -5.12
N TRP A 418 11.76 13.78 -4.90
CA TRP A 418 12.25 12.89 -5.94
C TRP A 418 11.50 11.57 -5.93
N GLU A 419 11.46 10.91 -7.04
CA GLU A 419 10.78 9.63 -7.23
C GLU A 419 11.36 8.52 -6.35
N GLN A 420 12.69 8.49 -6.23
CA GLN A 420 13.45 7.53 -5.43
C GLN A 420 14.73 8.17 -4.89
N TYR A 421 15.44 7.47 -4.01
CA TYR A 421 16.67 7.94 -3.40
C TYR A 421 17.78 6.91 -3.52
N ASN A 422 18.99 7.37 -3.75
CA ASN A 422 20.18 6.52 -3.85
C ASN A 422 20.50 5.88 -2.50
N ALA A 423 20.68 4.56 -2.48
CA ALA A 423 20.91 3.81 -1.24
C ALA A 423 22.28 4.06 -0.59
N GLU A 424 23.29 4.51 -1.35
CA GLU A 424 24.65 4.75 -0.86
C GLU A 424 24.90 6.23 -0.48
N THR A 425 24.16 7.16 -1.05
CA THR A 425 24.41 8.61 -0.86
C THR A 425 23.21 9.39 -0.33
N GLY A 426 22.02 8.80 -0.31
CA GLY A 426 20.78 9.46 0.06
C GLY A 426 20.26 10.48 -0.96
N LYS A 427 20.98 10.75 -2.04
CA LYS A 427 20.59 11.76 -3.03
C LYS A 427 19.33 11.34 -3.79
N GLY A 428 18.48 12.32 -4.06
CA GLY A 428 17.34 12.11 -4.93
C GLY A 428 17.76 11.72 -6.34
N GLN A 429 17.03 10.77 -6.94
CA GLN A 429 17.22 10.30 -8.31
C GLN A 429 15.87 9.90 -8.94
N GLY A 430 15.89 9.53 -10.21
CA GLY A 430 14.66 9.37 -11.00
C GLY A 430 14.08 10.72 -11.39
N VAL A 431 12.77 10.86 -11.28
CA VAL A 431 12.04 12.07 -11.66
C VAL A 431 11.95 13.04 -10.48
N LYS A 432 12.28 14.31 -10.75
CA LYS A 432 12.07 15.43 -9.80
C LYS A 432 10.65 16.01 -9.95
N HIS A 433 10.22 16.83 -9.00
CA HIS A 433 8.82 17.27 -8.86
C HIS A 433 7.86 16.07 -8.72
N PHE A 434 8.31 15.06 -8.02
CA PHE A 434 7.53 13.84 -7.81
C PHE A 434 6.62 14.03 -6.58
N LEU A 435 5.35 14.27 -6.85
CA LEU A 435 4.30 14.50 -5.83
C LEU A 435 3.50 13.22 -5.51
N GLY A 436 3.95 12.08 -6.03
CA GLY A 436 3.38 10.77 -5.78
C GLY A 436 3.72 10.25 -4.38
N TRP A 437 4.08 8.99 -4.27
CA TRP A 437 4.33 8.30 -2.99
C TRP A 437 5.42 8.89 -2.10
N THR A 438 6.29 9.78 -2.61
CA THR A 438 7.24 10.50 -1.74
C THR A 438 6.52 11.41 -0.75
N SER A 439 5.29 11.83 -1.04
CA SER A 439 4.42 12.56 -0.11
C SER A 439 4.10 11.77 1.17
N LEU A 440 4.23 10.43 1.16
CA LEU A 440 4.09 9.58 2.35
C LEU A 440 5.09 9.91 3.46
N THR A 441 6.15 10.68 3.16
CA THR A 441 7.05 11.22 4.19
C THR A 441 6.28 11.99 5.26
N VAL A 442 5.26 12.78 4.88
CA VAL A 442 4.40 13.51 5.85
C VAL A 442 3.67 12.54 6.77
N MET A 443 3.23 11.40 6.23
CA MET A 443 2.57 10.37 7.01
C MET A 443 3.54 9.72 8.01
N ILE A 444 4.78 9.46 7.58
CA ILE A 444 5.84 8.95 8.46
C ILE A 444 6.15 9.95 9.58
N MET A 445 6.17 11.26 9.28
CA MET A 445 6.35 12.32 10.30
C MET A 445 5.23 12.34 11.34
N ALA A 446 3.99 12.09 10.92
CA ALA A 446 2.82 12.06 11.80
C ALA A 446 2.73 10.81 12.69
N LEU A 447 3.48 9.74 12.37
CA LEU A 447 3.50 8.53 13.19
C LEU A 447 4.16 8.79 14.56
N PRO A 448 3.79 8.04 15.61
CA PRO A 448 4.43 8.12 16.93
C PRO A 448 5.95 7.99 16.83
N GLU A 449 6.68 8.69 17.69
CA GLU A 449 8.16 8.58 17.72
C GLU A 449 8.64 7.20 18.15
N THR A 450 7.83 6.50 18.93
CA THR A 450 8.10 5.16 19.46
C THR A 450 6.85 4.30 19.40
N ILE A 451 7.05 3.00 19.23
CA ILE A 451 5.99 2.00 19.38
C ILE A 451 5.61 1.90 20.86
N HIS A 452 4.35 2.15 21.20
CA HIS A 452 3.87 2.13 22.57
C HIS A 452 3.36 0.74 22.98
N ARG A 453 3.62 0.36 24.23
CA ARG A 453 2.94 -0.77 24.85
C ARG A 453 1.47 -0.44 25.03
N LYS A 454 0.58 -1.10 24.31
CA LYS A 454 -0.82 -1.17 24.76
C LYS A 454 -0.85 -2.08 25.98
N PHE A 455 -0.89 -1.50 27.18
CA PHE A 455 -1.20 -2.27 28.39
C PHE A 455 -2.69 -2.63 28.34
N ASN A 456 -3.01 -3.92 28.46
CA ASN A 456 -4.38 -4.36 28.65
C ASN A 456 -4.98 -3.59 29.84
N GLY A 457 -5.90 -2.68 29.60
CA GLY A 457 -6.67 -2.03 30.66
C GLY A 457 -6.67 -0.51 30.75
N SER A 458 -6.06 0.20 29.80
CA SER A 458 -6.27 1.66 29.72
C SER A 458 -7.00 2.03 28.44
N PRO A 459 -8.03 2.90 28.48
CA PRO A 459 -8.62 3.43 27.27
C PRO A 459 -7.52 4.14 26.46
N ALA A 460 -7.58 4.01 25.15
CA ALA A 460 -6.67 4.67 24.24
C ALA A 460 -6.62 6.16 24.63
N SER A 461 -5.49 6.60 25.17
CA SER A 461 -5.26 8.03 25.34
C SER A 461 -5.34 8.63 23.94
N VAL A 462 -6.33 9.49 23.76
CA VAL A 462 -6.49 10.42 22.67
C VAL A 462 -5.11 10.91 22.26
N ILE A 463 -4.69 10.64 21.03
CA ILE A 463 -3.50 11.26 20.46
C ILE A 463 -3.80 12.75 20.48
N PRO A 464 -3.12 13.57 21.30
CA PRO A 464 -3.33 14.98 21.19
C PRO A 464 -2.92 15.37 19.77
N PHE A 465 -3.83 15.98 19.04
CA PHE A 465 -3.50 16.73 17.84
C PHE A 465 -2.33 17.64 18.21
N VAL A 466 -1.13 17.27 17.77
CA VAL A 466 -0.04 18.23 17.76
C VAL A 466 -0.43 19.23 16.68
N ILE A 467 -1.06 20.31 17.13
CA ILE A 467 -1.13 21.52 16.34
C ILE A 467 0.35 21.86 16.09
N ILE A 468 0.82 21.58 14.89
CA ILE A 468 2.07 22.13 14.40
C ILE A 468 1.78 23.63 14.33
N GLU A 469 2.19 24.38 15.37
CA GLU A 469 2.27 25.82 15.24
C GLU A 469 3.07 26.09 13.95
N PRO A 470 2.55 26.93 13.04
CA PRO A 470 3.29 27.28 11.85
C PRO A 470 4.58 27.95 12.33
N TYR A 471 5.72 27.30 12.08
CA TYR A 471 7.01 27.96 12.22
C TYR A 471 6.92 29.24 11.41
N ALA A 472 6.80 30.35 12.12
CA ALA A 472 6.84 31.67 11.56
C ALA A 472 8.22 31.84 10.91
N CYS A 473 8.27 31.60 9.62
CA CYS A 473 9.42 31.92 8.78
C CYS A 473 9.55 33.46 8.83
N LYS A 474 10.40 33.97 9.70
CA LYS A 474 10.83 35.36 9.68
C LYS A 474 11.64 35.59 8.41
N LEU A 475 10.97 35.82 7.31
CA LEU A 475 11.56 36.43 6.11
C LEU A 475 11.97 37.87 6.47
N SER A 476 13.21 38.06 6.84
CA SER A 476 13.87 39.34 6.87
C SER A 476 14.08 39.80 5.42
N LEU A 477 13.13 40.57 4.89
CA LEU A 477 13.33 41.35 3.69
C LEU A 477 14.39 42.44 3.97
N ARG A 478 15.66 42.20 3.63
CA ARG A 478 16.63 43.26 3.39
C ARG A 478 16.45 43.72 1.94
N ALA A 479 15.89 44.91 1.80
CA ALA A 479 15.94 45.64 0.57
C ALA A 479 17.41 45.99 0.19
N ARG A 480 17.82 45.70 -1.02
CA ARG A 480 18.72 46.47 -1.86
C ARG A 480 18.35 46.25 -3.31
#